data_a3c2a23500142085fab626e806fe990d
#
_entry.id   a3c2a23500142085fab626e806fe990d
#
_cell.length_a   1.000
_cell.length_b   1.000
_cell.length_c   1.000
_cell.angle_alpha   90.00
_cell.angle_beta   90.00
_cell.angle_gamma   90.00
#
_symmetry.space_group_name_H-M   'P 1'
#
loop_
_entity.id
_entity.type
_entity.pdbx_description
1 polymer ?
#
loop_
_entity_poly.entity_id
_entity_poly.type
_entity_poly.pdbx_seq_one_letter_code
_entity_poly.pdbx_strand_id
1 'polypeptide(L)'
;RRSSDLRDPIMYRVLNMPHIRTGNKWNAYPMYDFTHGQSDYLEGVTHSICTLEFVPHRPLYDLFVDWYKETRGEDLADNRPRQIEFNKLNLNYTLMSKRNLLLLTKEGVVSGWDDPRMPTICGIRRRGYSPESIRKFIDKIGYTTFDALNDIKLLESAVRADLNERATRVSAVLDPVKLIITNYPEGQVEELEVVNNPERPEEGTHTIEFSRELWIERADFKEVADKKFFRMTPDKETRLKSAYIVNCTGFKKNETTGEIEEIYCTYDPTSKAGTEGANRKVKGTIHWVSCDHCLPAEVRNYACLWTCENPRDAIKQYEDEHGVRGIEAMRPFLNPDSIHVNHGAFVEKYVQTLQPLHYLQFTRTGYYNIDPDSTPEHLIFNSTVSLKEDKHK
;
A
#
# COMPACT_ATOMS: atom_id res chain seq x y z
N ARG A 1 -36.43 3.54 -18.49
CA ARG A 1 -35.61 2.30 -18.63
C ARG A 1 -35.99 1.22 -17.59
N ARG A 2 -36.19 1.56 -16.29
CA ARG A 2 -36.44 0.57 -15.21
C ARG A 2 -37.74 -0.23 -15.33
N SER A 3 -38.79 0.34 -15.91
CA SER A 3 -40.07 -0.40 -16.12
C SER A 3 -40.00 -1.37 -17.30
N SER A 4 -39.06 -1.21 -18.25
CA SER A 4 -38.89 -2.16 -19.37
C SER A 4 -38.21 -3.44 -18.95
N ASP A 5 -37.30 -3.39 -17.95
CA ASP A 5 -36.51 -4.55 -17.54
C ASP A 5 -37.37 -5.65 -16.88
N LEU A 6 -38.45 -5.27 -16.18
CA LEU A 6 -39.42 -6.21 -15.62
C LEU A 6 -40.50 -6.65 -16.62
N ARG A 7 -40.70 -5.89 -17.71
CA ARG A 7 -41.74 -6.20 -18.69
C ARG A 7 -41.32 -7.31 -19.67
N ASP A 8 -40.04 -7.25 -20.12
CA ASP A 8 -39.49 -8.19 -21.11
C ASP A 8 -38.12 -8.68 -20.64
N PRO A 9 -38.02 -9.45 -19.53
CA PRO A 9 -36.73 -9.89 -18.99
C PRO A 9 -36.05 -10.89 -19.93
N ILE A 10 -34.74 -10.67 -20.15
CA ILE A 10 -33.93 -11.57 -20.97
C ILE A 10 -33.49 -12.76 -20.12
N MET A 11 -33.99 -13.96 -20.43
CA MET A 11 -33.64 -15.18 -19.72
C MET A 11 -32.38 -15.87 -20.29
N TYR A 12 -32.23 -15.85 -21.62
CA TYR A 12 -31.10 -16.50 -22.32
C TYR A 12 -30.48 -15.57 -23.36
N ARG A 13 -29.19 -15.76 -23.62
CA ARG A 13 -28.45 -15.14 -24.74
C ARG A 13 -27.82 -16.21 -25.60
N VAL A 14 -27.97 -16.09 -26.93
CA VAL A 14 -27.24 -16.92 -27.88
C VAL A 14 -25.85 -16.33 -28.13
N LEU A 15 -24.80 -17.16 -27.99
CA LEU A 15 -23.43 -16.82 -28.25
C LEU A 15 -22.82 -17.81 -29.23
N ASN A 16 -22.30 -17.31 -30.35
CA ASN A 16 -21.62 -18.11 -31.37
C ASN A 16 -20.11 -18.14 -31.11
N MET A 17 -19.71 -18.61 -29.92
CA MET A 17 -18.30 -18.81 -29.58
C MET A 17 -18.13 -20.00 -28.65
N PRO A 18 -17.02 -20.74 -28.76
CA PRO A 18 -16.81 -21.91 -27.91
C PRO A 18 -16.60 -21.48 -26.45
N HIS A 19 -17.24 -22.20 -25.53
CA HIS A 19 -17.06 -22.01 -24.11
C HIS A 19 -15.75 -22.69 -23.64
N ILE A 20 -15.01 -22.06 -22.75
CA ILE A 20 -13.68 -22.49 -22.29
C ILE A 20 -13.65 -23.94 -21.73
N ARG A 21 -14.76 -24.43 -21.13
CA ARG A 21 -14.84 -25.79 -20.56
C ARG A 21 -15.64 -26.77 -21.40
N THR A 22 -16.71 -26.30 -22.09
CA THR A 22 -17.66 -27.16 -22.77
C THR A 22 -17.59 -27.06 -24.29
N GLY A 23 -16.68 -26.24 -24.82
CA GLY A 23 -16.54 -26.05 -26.26
C GLY A 23 -17.84 -25.57 -26.90
N ASN A 24 -18.28 -26.21 -27.99
CA ASN A 24 -19.49 -25.87 -28.74
C ASN A 24 -20.71 -26.66 -28.28
N LYS A 25 -20.71 -27.26 -27.08
CA LYS A 25 -21.84 -28.07 -26.58
C LYS A 25 -23.08 -27.23 -26.39
N TRP A 26 -22.95 -25.96 -26.01
CA TRP A 26 -24.05 -25.04 -25.72
C TRP A 26 -23.85 -23.74 -26.50
N ASN A 27 -24.92 -23.25 -27.14
CA ASN A 27 -24.95 -21.96 -27.83
C ASN A 27 -25.86 -20.94 -27.12
N ALA A 28 -26.77 -21.41 -26.26
CA ALA A 28 -27.66 -20.57 -25.46
C ALA A 28 -27.18 -20.59 -24.00
N TYR A 29 -26.98 -19.43 -23.43
CA TYR A 29 -26.53 -19.25 -22.08
C TYR A 29 -27.54 -18.46 -21.25
N PRO A 30 -27.89 -18.93 -20.04
CA PRO A 30 -28.78 -18.19 -19.18
C PRO A 30 -28.16 -16.89 -18.69
N MET A 31 -28.99 -15.86 -18.57
CA MET A 31 -28.59 -14.56 -18.06
C MET A 31 -28.63 -14.55 -16.54
N TYR A 32 -27.93 -13.56 -15.95
CA TYR A 32 -27.76 -13.43 -14.50
C TYR A 32 -29.09 -13.47 -13.73
N ASP A 33 -30.07 -12.65 -14.12
CA ASP A 33 -31.37 -12.57 -13.41
C ASP A 33 -32.12 -13.90 -13.38
N PHE A 34 -31.98 -14.71 -14.44
CA PHE A 34 -32.64 -16.02 -14.53
C PHE A 34 -31.94 -17.09 -13.69
N THR A 35 -30.58 -17.02 -13.57
CA THR A 35 -29.79 -18.09 -12.92
C THR A 35 -29.50 -17.85 -11.45
N HIS A 36 -29.37 -16.60 -11.02
CA HIS A 36 -28.87 -16.27 -9.68
C HIS A 36 -29.69 -16.94 -8.58
N GLY A 37 -30.99 -16.68 -8.54
CA GLY A 37 -31.87 -17.26 -7.51
C GLY A 37 -31.98 -18.78 -7.59
N GLN A 38 -32.01 -19.34 -8.81
CA GLN A 38 -32.12 -20.79 -9.00
C GLN A 38 -30.85 -21.52 -8.58
N SER A 39 -29.68 -21.01 -8.92
CA SER A 39 -28.40 -21.59 -8.51
C SER A 39 -28.24 -21.53 -6.99
N ASP A 40 -28.52 -20.38 -6.38
CA ASP A 40 -28.44 -20.19 -4.94
C ASP A 40 -29.44 -21.11 -4.19
N TYR A 41 -30.64 -21.27 -4.71
CA TYR A 41 -31.62 -22.22 -4.15
C TYR A 41 -31.12 -23.67 -4.20
N LEU A 42 -30.56 -24.09 -5.35
CA LEU A 42 -30.07 -25.47 -5.55
C LEU A 42 -28.84 -25.76 -4.65
N GLU A 43 -28.02 -24.75 -4.41
CA GLU A 43 -26.82 -24.86 -3.58
C GLU A 43 -27.09 -24.66 -2.07
N GLY A 44 -28.35 -24.39 -1.69
CA GLY A 44 -28.74 -24.18 -0.28
C GLY A 44 -28.26 -22.83 0.28
N VAL A 45 -27.98 -21.86 -0.56
CA VAL A 45 -27.64 -20.50 -0.16
C VAL A 45 -28.89 -19.82 0.41
N THR A 46 -28.75 -19.22 1.60
CA THR A 46 -29.88 -18.53 2.25
C THR A 46 -29.91 -17.02 1.95
N HIS A 47 -28.77 -16.44 1.69
CA HIS A 47 -28.57 -15.00 1.47
C HIS A 47 -27.86 -14.77 0.14
N SER A 48 -28.61 -14.43 -0.89
CA SER A 48 -28.14 -14.16 -2.25
C SER A 48 -27.65 -12.71 -2.35
N ILE A 49 -26.33 -12.51 -2.32
CA ILE A 49 -25.72 -11.18 -2.27
C ILE A 49 -25.48 -10.66 -3.67
N CYS A 50 -25.92 -9.41 -3.95
CA CYS A 50 -25.71 -8.73 -5.23
C CYS A 50 -25.53 -7.22 -5.05
N THR A 51 -25.33 -6.49 -6.14
CA THR A 51 -25.15 -5.03 -6.12
C THR A 51 -26.47 -4.28 -6.28
N LEU A 52 -26.51 -2.99 -5.87
CA LEU A 52 -27.71 -2.14 -5.87
C LEU A 52 -28.41 -2.02 -7.23
N GLU A 53 -27.73 -2.29 -8.33
CA GLU A 53 -28.33 -2.27 -9.67
C GLU A 53 -29.43 -3.32 -9.84
N PHE A 54 -29.45 -4.36 -9.00
CA PHE A 54 -30.46 -5.44 -9.01
C PHE A 54 -31.64 -5.21 -8.06
N VAL A 55 -31.67 -4.13 -7.27
CA VAL A 55 -32.82 -3.79 -6.41
C VAL A 55 -34.15 -3.79 -7.19
N PRO A 56 -34.24 -3.17 -8.38
CA PRO A 56 -35.48 -3.22 -9.18
C PRO A 56 -35.83 -4.62 -9.69
N HIS A 57 -34.87 -5.55 -9.72
CA HIS A 57 -35.03 -6.91 -10.23
C HIS A 57 -35.44 -7.93 -9.16
N ARG A 58 -35.56 -7.53 -7.89
CA ARG A 58 -35.92 -8.42 -6.79
C ARG A 58 -37.27 -9.15 -7.03
N PRO A 59 -38.32 -8.52 -7.57
CA PRO A 59 -39.56 -9.25 -7.90
C PRO A 59 -39.34 -10.33 -8.95
N LEU A 60 -38.42 -10.14 -9.89
CA LEU A 60 -38.07 -11.13 -10.91
C LEU A 60 -37.29 -12.31 -10.29
N TYR A 61 -36.36 -12.02 -9.39
CA TYR A 61 -35.65 -13.01 -8.61
C TYR A 61 -36.62 -13.91 -7.84
N ASP A 62 -37.56 -13.31 -7.10
CA ASP A 62 -38.55 -14.02 -6.34
C ASP A 62 -39.42 -14.92 -7.24
N LEU A 63 -39.90 -14.40 -8.37
CA LEU A 63 -40.72 -15.12 -9.35
C LEU A 63 -40.00 -16.36 -9.90
N PHE A 64 -38.74 -16.24 -10.27
CA PHE A 64 -37.97 -17.37 -10.82
C PHE A 64 -37.67 -18.45 -9.77
N VAL A 65 -37.41 -18.08 -8.53
CA VAL A 65 -37.29 -19.04 -7.43
C VAL A 65 -38.58 -19.77 -7.18
N ASP A 66 -39.72 -19.06 -7.16
CA ASP A 66 -41.04 -19.67 -6.95
C ASP A 66 -41.41 -20.65 -8.08
N TRP A 67 -41.27 -20.25 -9.33
CA TRP A 67 -41.53 -21.14 -10.48
C TRP A 67 -40.62 -22.37 -10.47
N TYR A 68 -39.36 -22.21 -10.08
CA TYR A 68 -38.44 -23.33 -10.01
C TYR A 68 -38.86 -24.33 -8.91
N LYS A 69 -39.29 -23.84 -7.74
CA LYS A 69 -39.81 -24.68 -6.65
C LYS A 69 -41.13 -25.36 -7.03
N GLU A 70 -42.07 -24.65 -7.63
CA GLU A 70 -43.31 -25.19 -8.12
C GLU A 70 -43.11 -26.34 -9.13
N THR A 71 -42.20 -26.19 -10.08
CA THR A 71 -41.87 -27.25 -11.05
C THR A 71 -41.30 -28.51 -10.41
N ARG A 72 -40.74 -28.40 -9.21
CA ARG A 72 -40.20 -29.53 -8.42
C ARG A 72 -41.19 -30.08 -7.41
N GLY A 73 -42.34 -29.45 -7.24
CA GLY A 73 -43.34 -29.82 -6.24
C GLY A 73 -42.89 -29.54 -4.81
N GLU A 74 -42.01 -28.55 -4.60
CA GLU A 74 -41.48 -28.19 -3.29
C GLU A 74 -42.32 -27.07 -2.64
N ASP A 75 -42.33 -27.02 -1.28
CA ASP A 75 -42.99 -25.94 -0.55
C ASP A 75 -42.29 -24.61 -0.78
N LEU A 76 -43.06 -23.60 -1.17
CA LEU A 76 -42.53 -22.24 -1.43
C LEU A 76 -41.95 -21.57 -0.20
N ALA A 77 -42.36 -21.97 1.01
CA ALA A 77 -41.87 -21.41 2.26
C ALA A 77 -40.49 -21.98 2.69
N ASP A 78 -40.18 -23.20 2.27
CA ASP A 78 -38.96 -23.89 2.70
C ASP A 78 -37.73 -23.45 1.92
N ASN A 79 -36.64 -23.18 2.65
CA ASN A 79 -35.30 -22.90 2.10
C ASN A 79 -35.27 -21.82 1.00
N ARG A 80 -36.18 -20.85 1.06
CA ARG A 80 -36.22 -19.77 0.07
C ARG A 80 -35.03 -18.83 0.27
N PRO A 81 -34.11 -18.69 -0.71
CA PRO A 81 -33.02 -17.70 -0.64
C PRO A 81 -33.61 -16.28 -0.69
N ARG A 82 -32.93 -15.35 -0.05
CA ARG A 82 -33.32 -13.95 -0.03
C ARG A 82 -32.25 -13.09 -0.71
N GLN A 83 -32.66 -12.33 -1.72
CA GLN A 83 -31.75 -11.36 -2.36
C GLN A 83 -31.47 -10.19 -1.43
N ILE A 84 -30.17 -9.87 -1.29
CA ILE A 84 -29.66 -8.78 -0.47
C ILE A 84 -28.70 -7.96 -1.31
N GLU A 85 -28.98 -6.67 -1.47
CA GLU A 85 -28.20 -5.77 -2.27
C GLU A 85 -27.39 -4.82 -1.40
N PHE A 86 -26.19 -4.49 -1.87
CA PHE A 86 -25.28 -3.55 -1.21
C PHE A 86 -24.58 -2.66 -2.23
N ASN A 87 -24.06 -1.53 -1.74
CA ASN A 87 -23.33 -0.56 -2.53
C ASN A 87 -21.98 -1.09 -3.01
N LYS A 88 -21.51 -0.58 -4.17
CA LYS A 88 -20.10 -0.69 -4.59
C LYS A 88 -19.23 0.12 -3.66
N LEU A 89 -18.07 -0.41 -3.30
CA LEU A 89 -17.03 0.37 -2.64
C LEU A 89 -16.49 1.40 -3.64
N ASN A 90 -16.66 2.68 -3.33
CA ASN A 90 -16.02 3.77 -4.04
C ASN A 90 -15.04 4.47 -3.09
N LEU A 91 -13.83 4.71 -3.58
CA LEU A 91 -12.79 5.48 -2.89
C LEU A 91 -12.49 6.74 -3.68
N ASN A 92 -12.25 7.85 -2.97
CA ASN A 92 -11.73 9.04 -3.62
C ASN A 92 -10.32 8.79 -4.20
N TYR A 93 -9.91 9.59 -5.16
CA TYR A 93 -8.65 9.45 -5.91
C TYR A 93 -8.43 8.06 -6.51
N THR A 94 -9.53 7.29 -6.73
CA THR A 94 -9.46 5.91 -7.16
C THR A 94 -10.52 5.61 -8.22
N LEU A 95 -10.15 4.87 -9.26
CA LEU A 95 -11.05 4.42 -10.31
C LEU A 95 -11.14 2.89 -10.29
N MET A 96 -12.35 2.35 -10.04
CA MET A 96 -12.60 0.91 -9.84
C MET A 96 -13.20 0.21 -11.07
N SER A 97 -13.34 0.90 -12.19
CA SER A 97 -13.95 0.35 -13.41
C SER A 97 -12.98 -0.58 -14.14
N LYS A 98 -13.33 -1.88 -14.26
CA LYS A 98 -12.54 -2.87 -15.01
C LYS A 98 -12.19 -2.41 -16.43
N ARG A 99 -13.15 -1.82 -17.15
CA ARG A 99 -12.95 -1.31 -18.52
C ARG A 99 -11.85 -0.23 -18.54
N ASN A 100 -11.89 0.69 -17.60
CA ASN A 100 -10.93 1.79 -17.53
C ASN A 100 -9.55 1.30 -17.05
N LEU A 101 -9.51 0.39 -16.07
CA LEU A 101 -8.25 -0.22 -15.61
C LEU A 101 -7.56 -1.01 -16.73
N LEU A 102 -8.33 -1.70 -17.58
CA LEU A 102 -7.80 -2.37 -18.76
C LEU A 102 -7.17 -1.38 -19.76
N LEU A 103 -7.75 -0.19 -19.94
CA LEU A 103 -7.18 0.85 -20.80
C LEU A 103 -5.85 1.34 -20.24
N LEU A 104 -5.74 1.62 -18.94
CA LEU A 104 -4.48 2.03 -18.31
C LEU A 104 -3.35 1.03 -18.55
N THR A 105 -3.67 -0.27 -18.47
CA THR A 105 -2.71 -1.35 -18.74
C THR A 105 -2.33 -1.42 -20.22
N LYS A 106 -3.30 -1.35 -21.13
CA LYS A 106 -3.06 -1.43 -22.59
C LYS A 106 -2.26 -0.24 -23.12
N GLU A 107 -2.48 0.93 -22.57
CA GLU A 107 -1.82 2.18 -22.96
C GLU A 107 -0.46 2.39 -22.23
N GLY A 108 -0.04 1.42 -21.39
CA GLY A 108 1.24 1.48 -20.69
C GLY A 108 1.33 2.56 -19.61
N VAL A 109 0.21 3.10 -19.13
CA VAL A 109 0.17 4.05 -18.01
C VAL A 109 0.60 3.38 -16.70
N VAL A 110 0.27 2.11 -16.56
CA VAL A 110 0.68 1.23 -15.46
C VAL A 110 1.36 -0.02 -16.02
N SER A 111 2.23 -0.66 -15.23
CA SER A 111 3.01 -1.83 -15.64
C SER A 111 2.16 -3.09 -15.89
N GLY A 112 0.99 -3.19 -15.26
CA GLY A 112 0.12 -4.34 -15.37
C GLY A 112 -1.01 -4.31 -14.34
N TRP A 113 -1.74 -5.42 -14.22
CA TRP A 113 -2.83 -5.58 -13.25
C TRP A 113 -2.35 -5.62 -11.80
N ASP A 114 -1.09 -5.91 -11.57
CA ASP A 114 -0.42 -5.94 -10.27
C ASP A 114 0.40 -4.67 -9.98
N ASP A 115 0.31 -3.64 -10.82
CA ASP A 115 0.95 -2.35 -10.53
C ASP A 115 0.46 -1.82 -9.17
N PRO A 116 1.38 -1.44 -8.24
CA PRO A 116 1.01 -0.96 -6.91
C PRO A 116 0.10 0.28 -6.85
N ARG A 117 -0.07 0.99 -7.97
CA ARG A 117 -1.01 2.12 -8.10
C ARG A 117 -2.42 1.69 -8.49
N MET A 118 -2.60 0.41 -8.86
CA MET A 118 -3.89 -0.16 -9.26
C MET A 118 -4.69 -0.64 -8.05
N PRO A 119 -6.02 -0.37 -7.99
CA PRO A 119 -6.88 -0.83 -6.90
C PRO A 119 -7.33 -2.29 -7.07
N THR A 120 -6.50 -3.11 -7.70
CA THR A 120 -6.71 -4.55 -7.82
C THR A 120 -6.18 -5.26 -6.58
N ILE A 121 -6.69 -6.45 -6.26
CA ILE A 121 -6.16 -7.26 -5.15
C ILE A 121 -4.66 -7.56 -5.35
N CYS A 122 -4.23 -7.81 -6.60
CA CYS A 122 -2.82 -8.04 -6.91
C CYS A 122 -1.98 -6.77 -6.71
N GLY A 123 -2.47 -5.61 -7.17
CA GLY A 123 -1.76 -4.33 -7.04
C GLY A 123 -1.60 -3.89 -5.58
N ILE A 124 -2.69 -3.91 -4.82
CA ILE A 124 -2.63 -3.51 -3.40
C ILE A 124 -1.83 -4.50 -2.54
N ARG A 125 -1.84 -5.81 -2.88
CA ARG A 125 -0.96 -6.81 -2.25
C ARG A 125 0.51 -6.49 -2.54
N ARG A 126 0.85 -6.22 -3.82
CA ARG A 126 2.21 -5.86 -4.23
C ARG A 126 2.66 -4.54 -3.59
N ARG A 127 1.72 -3.61 -3.33
CA ARG A 127 1.99 -2.38 -2.57
C ARG A 127 2.22 -2.62 -1.08
N GLY A 128 1.86 -3.79 -0.54
CA GLY A 128 2.07 -4.14 0.86
C GLY A 128 0.86 -3.97 1.77
N TYR A 129 -0.36 -3.92 1.21
CA TYR A 129 -1.59 -3.93 2.01
C TYR A 129 -1.87 -5.36 2.46
N SER A 130 -2.08 -5.55 3.75
CA SER A 130 -2.44 -6.86 4.32
C SER A 130 -3.93 -7.17 4.13
N PRO A 131 -4.33 -8.44 4.00
CA PRO A 131 -5.73 -8.82 3.98
C PRO A 131 -6.50 -8.35 5.22
N GLU A 132 -5.86 -8.38 6.38
CA GLU A 132 -6.44 -7.95 7.66
C GLU A 132 -6.74 -6.46 7.67
N SER A 133 -5.84 -5.63 7.14
CA SER A 133 -6.06 -4.19 7.04
C SER A 133 -7.27 -3.84 6.16
N ILE A 134 -7.45 -4.57 5.06
CA ILE A 134 -8.61 -4.41 4.18
C ILE A 134 -9.90 -4.80 4.91
N ARG A 135 -9.90 -5.93 5.65
CA ARG A 135 -11.05 -6.36 6.45
C ARG A 135 -11.38 -5.33 7.54
N LYS A 136 -10.39 -4.87 8.31
CA LYS A 136 -10.56 -3.80 9.32
C LYS A 136 -11.17 -2.53 8.72
N PHE A 137 -10.74 -2.17 7.49
CA PHE A 137 -11.32 -1.03 6.78
C PHE A 137 -12.78 -1.27 6.40
N ILE A 138 -13.12 -2.43 5.81
CA ILE A 138 -14.50 -2.77 5.42
C ILE A 138 -15.41 -2.84 6.66
N ASP A 139 -14.95 -3.42 7.76
CA ASP A 139 -15.70 -3.45 9.03
C ASP A 139 -15.99 -2.04 9.55
N LYS A 140 -15.02 -1.13 9.40
CA LYS A 140 -15.15 0.26 9.85
C LYS A 140 -16.17 1.07 9.03
N ILE A 141 -16.19 0.91 7.72
CA ILE A 141 -17.14 1.62 6.84
C ILE A 141 -18.51 0.94 6.82
N GLY A 142 -18.56 -0.36 7.11
CA GLY A 142 -19.76 -1.18 7.02
C GLY A 142 -20.26 -1.37 5.60
N TYR A 143 -21.39 -2.06 5.46
CA TYR A 143 -22.12 -2.10 4.20
C TYR A 143 -23.29 -1.10 4.23
N THR A 144 -23.64 -0.57 3.08
CA THR A 144 -24.71 0.42 2.95
C THR A 144 -25.45 0.22 1.63
N THR A 145 -26.69 0.69 1.58
CA THR A 145 -27.48 0.78 0.35
C THR A 145 -27.40 2.14 -0.32
N PHE A 146 -26.56 3.04 0.18
CA PHE A 146 -26.32 4.36 -0.41
C PHE A 146 -25.02 4.38 -1.21
N ASP A 147 -24.99 5.07 -2.34
CA ASP A 147 -23.79 5.29 -3.13
C ASP A 147 -22.91 6.34 -2.41
N ALA A 148 -21.94 5.87 -1.66
CA ALA A 148 -21.03 6.70 -0.88
C ALA A 148 -19.62 6.68 -1.48
N LEU A 149 -18.96 7.85 -1.50
CA LEU A 149 -17.55 8.01 -1.80
C LEU A 149 -16.78 8.02 -0.46
N ASN A 150 -15.98 6.98 -0.21
CA ASN A 150 -15.21 6.86 1.02
C ASN A 150 -13.83 7.50 0.85
N ASP A 151 -13.32 8.09 1.93
CA ASP A 151 -11.97 8.67 1.92
C ASP A 151 -10.91 7.55 1.94
N ILE A 152 -9.98 7.57 0.97
CA ILE A 152 -8.84 6.64 0.90
C ILE A 152 -7.98 6.67 2.17
N LYS A 153 -7.95 7.80 2.88
CA LYS A 153 -7.24 7.94 4.17
C LYS A 153 -7.77 7.00 5.25
N LEU A 154 -9.05 6.62 5.19
CA LEU A 154 -9.61 5.63 6.11
C LEU A 154 -9.01 4.24 5.86
N LEU A 155 -8.81 3.88 4.60
CA LEU A 155 -8.12 2.65 4.21
C LEU A 155 -6.65 2.73 4.63
N GLU A 156 -5.94 3.82 4.31
CA GLU A 156 -4.54 4.00 4.71
C GLU A 156 -4.35 3.98 6.24
N SER A 157 -5.31 4.53 6.99
CA SER A 157 -5.30 4.47 8.46
C SER A 157 -5.43 3.04 8.98
N ALA A 158 -6.30 2.22 8.37
CA ALA A 158 -6.43 0.80 8.72
C ALA A 158 -5.14 0.01 8.39
N VAL A 159 -4.52 0.29 7.23
CA VAL A 159 -3.24 -0.30 6.82
C VAL A 159 -2.12 0.09 7.79
N ARG A 160 -2.03 1.37 8.15
CA ARG A 160 -1.04 1.87 9.10
C ARG A 160 -1.16 1.23 10.48
N ALA A 161 -2.38 1.10 10.98
CA ALA A 161 -2.64 0.45 12.27
C ALA A 161 -2.24 -1.03 12.26
N ASP A 162 -2.57 -1.75 11.18
CA ASP A 162 -2.23 -3.15 11.04
C ASP A 162 -0.71 -3.37 10.89
N LEU A 163 -0.05 -2.57 10.06
CA LEU A 163 1.40 -2.67 9.85
C LEU A 163 2.21 -2.24 11.08
N ASN A 164 1.68 -1.36 11.94
CA ASN A 164 2.33 -1.05 13.21
C ASN A 164 2.48 -2.28 14.10
N GLU A 165 1.51 -3.18 14.06
CA GLU A 165 1.52 -4.41 14.86
C GLU A 165 2.40 -5.51 14.25
N ARG A 166 2.55 -5.58 12.91
CA ARG A 166 3.16 -6.75 12.25
C ARG A 166 4.43 -6.49 11.45
N ALA A 167 4.74 -5.23 11.10
CA ALA A 167 5.90 -4.96 10.25
C ALA A 167 7.21 -5.07 11.02
N THR A 168 8.19 -5.74 10.45
CA THR A 168 9.55 -5.79 10.99
C THR A 168 10.23 -4.42 10.84
N ARG A 169 10.85 -3.93 11.92
CA ARG A 169 11.57 -2.64 11.94
C ARG A 169 12.98 -2.83 11.40
N VAL A 170 13.30 -2.12 10.35
CA VAL A 170 14.63 -2.14 9.73
C VAL A 170 15.16 -0.73 9.53
N SER A 171 16.46 -0.58 9.50
CA SER A 171 17.12 0.69 9.14
C SER A 171 17.28 0.78 7.63
N ALA A 172 16.80 1.89 7.07
CA ALA A 172 16.98 2.25 5.67
C ALA A 172 17.19 3.76 5.56
N VAL A 173 18.12 4.19 4.73
CA VAL A 173 18.45 5.59 4.45
C VAL A 173 18.14 5.86 2.99
N LEU A 174 17.21 6.77 2.73
CA LEU A 174 16.70 7.03 1.39
C LEU A 174 17.45 8.16 0.68
N ASP A 175 17.87 9.17 1.41
CA ASP A 175 18.69 10.29 0.91
C ASP A 175 19.97 10.38 1.75
N PRO A 176 21.00 9.57 1.40
CA PRO A 176 22.15 9.38 2.25
C PRO A 176 23.09 10.60 2.27
N VAL A 177 23.62 10.87 3.44
CA VAL A 177 24.82 11.70 3.65
C VAL A 177 25.76 10.95 4.60
N LYS A 178 27.06 11.05 4.35
CA LYS A 178 28.07 10.33 5.13
C LYS A 178 28.28 10.98 6.49
N LEU A 179 28.23 10.16 7.56
CA LEU A 179 28.61 10.52 8.92
C LEU A 179 29.87 9.75 9.30
N ILE A 180 30.90 10.45 9.75
CA ILE A 180 32.18 9.87 10.16
C ILE A 180 32.40 10.10 11.66
N ILE A 181 32.54 9.00 12.40
CA ILE A 181 32.82 9.04 13.85
C ILE A 181 34.34 9.07 14.06
N THR A 182 34.88 10.24 14.26
CA THR A 182 36.35 10.49 14.21
C THR A 182 37.13 9.78 15.30
N ASN A 183 36.56 9.54 16.46
CA ASN A 183 37.16 8.84 17.59
C ASN A 183 36.75 7.35 17.69
N TYR A 184 36.03 6.79 16.71
CA TYR A 184 35.79 5.34 16.64
C TYR A 184 36.96 4.66 15.95
N PRO A 185 37.48 3.53 16.47
CA PRO A 185 38.67 2.87 15.92
C PRO A 185 38.50 2.45 14.47
N GLU A 186 39.52 2.64 13.65
CA GLU A 186 39.52 2.19 12.25
C GLU A 186 39.42 0.66 12.17
N GLY A 187 38.59 0.17 11.24
CA GLY A 187 38.39 -1.27 11.01
C GLY A 187 37.59 -2.00 12.10
N GLN A 188 37.23 -1.32 13.18
CA GLN A 188 36.40 -1.93 14.21
C GLN A 188 34.96 -1.98 13.70
N VAL A 189 34.35 -3.20 13.80
CA VAL A 189 32.93 -3.44 13.54
C VAL A 189 32.34 -4.05 14.80
N GLU A 190 31.16 -3.57 15.17
CA GLU A 190 30.44 -4.02 16.35
C GLU A 190 29.03 -4.43 15.95
N GLU A 191 28.62 -5.62 16.36
CA GLU A 191 27.24 -6.11 16.20
C GLU A 191 26.35 -5.54 17.30
N LEU A 192 25.28 -4.85 16.91
CA LEU A 192 24.29 -4.27 17.80
C LEU A 192 22.96 -4.99 17.61
N GLU A 193 22.34 -5.36 18.73
CA GLU A 193 21.04 -6.02 18.72
C GLU A 193 19.91 -5.00 18.56
N VAL A 194 18.96 -5.29 17.64
CA VAL A 194 17.80 -4.46 17.33
C VAL A 194 16.53 -5.30 17.41
N VAL A 195 15.51 -4.78 18.07
CA VAL A 195 14.21 -5.44 18.20
C VAL A 195 13.47 -5.45 16.87
N ASN A 196 13.03 -6.64 16.43
CA ASN A 196 12.29 -6.82 15.17
C ASN A 196 10.97 -6.05 15.18
N ASN A 197 10.20 -6.15 16.26
CA ASN A 197 8.96 -5.41 16.43
C ASN A 197 8.71 -5.11 17.92
N PRO A 198 8.70 -3.84 18.34
CA PRO A 198 8.42 -3.47 19.74
C PRO A 198 7.02 -3.87 20.23
N GLU A 199 6.03 -3.97 19.32
CA GLU A 199 4.65 -4.40 19.64
C GLU A 199 4.56 -5.93 19.77
N ARG A 200 5.58 -6.67 19.29
CA ARG A 200 5.68 -8.13 19.31
C ARG A 200 7.07 -8.59 19.74
N PRO A 201 7.41 -8.46 21.02
CA PRO A 201 8.73 -8.86 21.51
C PRO A 201 9.07 -10.33 21.24
N GLU A 202 8.07 -11.19 21.09
CA GLU A 202 8.21 -12.61 20.75
C GLU A 202 8.81 -12.86 19.35
N GLU A 203 8.77 -11.87 18.45
CA GLU A 203 9.44 -11.95 17.14
C GLU A 203 10.96 -11.82 17.24
N GLY A 204 11.48 -11.53 18.45
CA GLY A 204 12.90 -11.51 18.74
C GLY A 204 13.61 -10.28 18.20
N THR A 205 14.89 -10.47 17.90
CA THR A 205 15.84 -9.42 17.52
C THR A 205 16.63 -9.85 16.29
N HIS A 206 17.28 -8.89 15.66
CA HIS A 206 18.32 -9.12 14.65
C HIS A 206 19.54 -8.25 14.97
N THR A 207 20.63 -8.46 14.27
CA THR A 207 21.87 -7.68 14.42
C THR A 207 22.05 -6.71 13.27
N ILE A 208 22.58 -5.50 13.62
CA ILE A 208 23.04 -4.50 12.66
C ILE A 208 24.49 -4.16 12.98
N GLU A 209 25.34 -4.11 11.95
CA GLU A 209 26.77 -3.79 12.12
C GLU A 209 26.97 -2.29 12.25
N PHE A 210 27.69 -1.88 13.30
CA PHE A 210 28.11 -0.50 13.55
C PHE A 210 29.60 -0.33 13.23
N SER A 211 29.94 0.70 12.49
CA SER A 211 31.30 1.01 12.08
C SER A 211 31.59 2.51 12.22
N ARG A 212 32.82 2.90 11.89
CA ARG A 212 33.27 4.32 11.91
C ARG A 212 32.49 5.20 10.93
N GLU A 213 32.14 4.69 9.75
CA GLU A 213 31.43 5.40 8.69
C GLU A 213 29.99 4.91 8.56
N LEU A 214 29.04 5.83 8.58
CA LEU A 214 27.62 5.56 8.54
C LEU A 214 26.94 6.42 7.48
N TRP A 215 25.87 5.90 6.89
CA TRP A 215 24.89 6.69 6.15
C TRP A 215 23.78 7.12 7.09
N ILE A 216 23.39 8.39 7.04
CA ILE A 216 22.21 8.96 7.71
C ILE A 216 21.35 9.71 6.70
N GLU A 217 20.09 9.97 7.02
CA GLU A 217 19.25 10.83 6.18
C GLU A 217 19.83 12.26 6.14
N ARG A 218 19.97 12.80 4.93
CA ARG A 218 20.40 14.20 4.71
C ARG A 218 19.51 15.19 5.47
N ALA A 219 18.20 14.93 5.51
CA ALA A 219 17.23 15.72 6.24
C ALA A 219 17.39 15.68 7.77
N ASP A 220 18.20 14.74 8.30
CA ASP A 220 18.50 14.65 9.74
C ASP A 220 19.61 15.60 10.18
N PHE A 221 20.30 16.26 9.25
CA PHE A 221 21.32 17.27 9.55
C PHE A 221 20.92 18.67 9.06
N LYS A 222 21.18 19.69 9.87
CA LYS A 222 21.13 21.11 9.49
C LYS A 222 22.30 21.87 10.10
N GLU A 223 23.00 22.63 9.27
CA GLU A 223 24.04 23.57 9.72
C GLU A 223 23.46 24.63 10.63
N VAL A 224 22.36 25.26 10.20
CA VAL A 224 21.60 26.23 10.96
C VAL A 224 20.17 25.73 11.12
N ALA A 225 19.74 25.51 12.35
CA ALA A 225 18.47 24.93 12.65
C ALA A 225 17.57 25.89 13.43
N ASP A 226 16.26 25.81 13.16
CA ASP A 226 15.24 26.48 13.95
C ASP A 226 15.05 25.80 15.33
N LYS A 227 14.35 26.47 16.24
CA LYS A 227 14.10 25.98 17.63
C LYS A 227 13.32 24.66 17.69
N LYS A 228 12.64 24.27 16.62
CA LYS A 228 11.82 23.05 16.54
C LYS A 228 12.56 21.88 15.90
N PHE A 229 13.78 22.09 15.42
CA PHE A 229 14.60 21.03 14.85
C PHE A 229 15.33 20.26 15.95
N PHE A 230 14.90 19.02 16.19
CA PHE A 230 15.42 18.14 17.25
C PHE A 230 16.23 16.98 16.66
N ARG A 231 17.05 17.26 15.64
CA ARG A 231 17.93 16.29 15.00
C ARG A 231 19.40 16.79 15.11
N MET A 232 20.27 16.33 14.25
CA MET A 232 21.69 16.66 14.29
C MET A 232 21.98 18.09 13.83
N THR A 233 22.75 18.80 14.62
CA THR A 233 23.31 20.13 14.31
C THR A 233 24.70 20.23 14.90
N PRO A 234 25.56 21.15 14.42
CA PRO A 234 26.86 21.39 15.04
C PRO A 234 26.76 21.62 16.55
N ASP A 235 27.75 21.09 17.28
CA ASP A 235 27.91 21.23 18.74
C ASP A 235 26.74 20.71 19.60
N LYS A 236 25.90 19.77 19.02
CA LYS A 236 24.80 19.16 19.77
C LYS A 236 24.85 17.65 19.73
N GLU A 237 24.50 17.06 20.88
CA GLU A 237 24.34 15.62 20.99
C GLU A 237 23.12 15.12 20.27
N THR A 238 23.29 14.01 19.56
CA THR A 238 22.23 13.26 18.86
C THR A 238 22.41 11.79 19.14
N ARG A 239 21.32 11.06 19.39
CA ARG A 239 21.35 9.62 19.58
C ARG A 239 21.26 8.91 18.24
N LEU A 240 22.19 8.05 17.95
CA LEU A 240 22.07 7.03 16.92
C LEU A 240 21.23 5.88 17.47
N LYS A 241 20.10 5.58 16.83
CA LYS A 241 19.13 4.57 17.32
C LYS A 241 19.83 3.23 17.55
N SER A 242 19.61 2.64 18.72
CA SER A 242 20.18 1.34 19.13
C SER A 242 21.71 1.31 19.22
N ALA A 243 22.38 2.43 19.09
CA ALA A 243 23.84 2.54 19.15
C ALA A 243 24.31 3.52 20.25
N TYR A 244 24.92 4.60 19.89
CA TYR A 244 25.59 5.54 20.79
C TYR A 244 24.98 6.96 20.70
N ILE A 245 25.36 7.79 21.65
CA ILE A 245 25.18 9.24 21.55
C ILE A 245 26.44 9.84 20.91
N VAL A 246 26.22 10.67 19.91
CA VAL A 246 27.28 11.35 19.16
C VAL A 246 27.14 12.87 19.28
N ASN A 247 28.25 13.57 19.24
CA ASN A 247 28.29 15.03 19.17
C ASN A 247 28.90 15.46 17.82
N CYS A 248 28.17 16.28 17.07
CA CYS A 248 28.63 16.78 15.78
C CYS A 248 29.72 17.85 15.99
N THR A 249 30.93 17.59 15.50
CA THR A 249 32.10 18.45 15.63
C THR A 249 32.39 19.29 14.38
N GLY A 250 31.76 18.96 13.25
CA GLY A 250 31.95 19.67 12.00
C GLY A 250 31.28 18.97 10.81
N PHE A 251 31.45 19.56 9.64
CA PHE A 251 30.95 19.03 8.38
C PHE A 251 31.75 19.58 7.21
N LYS A 252 31.67 18.89 6.07
CA LYS A 252 32.27 19.29 4.80
C LYS A 252 31.17 19.56 3.77
N LYS A 253 31.31 20.65 3.04
CA LYS A 253 30.44 21.00 1.91
C LYS A 253 31.15 20.80 0.58
N ASN A 254 30.39 20.46 -0.41
CA ASN A 254 30.80 20.57 -1.79
C ASN A 254 31.04 22.06 -2.13
N GLU A 255 32.19 22.41 -2.63
CA GLU A 255 32.56 23.81 -2.93
C GLU A 255 31.70 24.39 -4.09
N THR A 256 31.21 23.54 -4.97
CA THR A 256 30.47 23.96 -6.16
C THR A 256 28.97 24.03 -5.89
N THR A 257 28.38 22.98 -5.24
CA THR A 257 26.94 22.88 -5.01
C THR A 257 26.49 23.45 -3.67
N GLY A 258 27.40 23.57 -2.72
CA GLY A 258 27.11 23.95 -1.33
C GLY A 258 26.41 22.84 -0.51
N GLU A 259 26.22 21.67 -1.07
CA GLU A 259 25.60 20.53 -0.39
C GLU A 259 26.55 19.91 0.65
N ILE A 260 25.97 19.37 1.72
CA ILE A 260 26.72 18.65 2.74
C ILE A 260 27.15 17.28 2.18
N GLU A 261 28.45 17.02 2.14
CA GLU A 261 29.05 15.75 1.70
C GLU A 261 29.36 14.83 2.86
N GLU A 262 29.93 15.38 3.94
CA GLU A 262 30.36 14.62 5.11
C GLU A 262 30.05 15.38 6.41
N ILE A 263 29.70 14.62 7.44
CA ILE A 263 29.45 15.12 8.79
C ILE A 263 30.43 14.42 9.73
N TYR A 264 31.11 15.17 10.58
CA TYR A 264 32.09 14.64 11.52
C TYR A 264 31.50 14.66 12.93
N CYS A 265 31.59 13.54 13.62
CA CYS A 265 31.13 13.40 15.00
C CYS A 265 32.18 12.71 15.87
N THR A 266 32.07 12.94 17.17
CA THR A 266 32.63 12.06 18.19
C THR A 266 31.54 11.30 18.89
N TYR A 267 31.81 10.02 19.24
CA TYR A 267 30.87 9.23 20.04
C TYR A 267 31.31 9.16 21.49
N ASP A 268 30.34 8.94 22.38
CA ASP A 268 30.57 8.65 23.78
C ASP A 268 30.53 7.13 24.01
N PRO A 269 31.70 6.47 24.28
CA PRO A 269 31.74 5.01 24.46
C PRO A 269 30.87 4.48 25.62
N THR A 270 30.59 5.34 26.62
CA THR A 270 29.77 4.93 27.78
C THR A 270 28.27 4.95 27.48
N SER A 271 27.86 5.53 26.33
CA SER A 271 26.45 5.75 25.95
C SER A 271 25.88 4.63 25.08
N LYS A 272 26.49 3.47 25.01
CA LYS A 272 25.95 2.32 24.25
C LYS A 272 24.51 2.00 24.68
N ALA A 273 23.64 1.77 23.72
CA ALA A 273 22.27 1.38 23.99
C ALA A 273 22.19 0.19 24.96
N GLY A 274 21.33 0.27 25.97
CA GLY A 274 21.23 -0.73 27.04
C GLY A 274 22.15 -0.51 28.24
N THR A 275 23.08 0.46 28.20
CA THR A 275 23.95 0.82 29.34
C THR A 275 23.37 2.00 30.13
N GLU A 276 23.87 2.21 31.36
CA GLU A 276 23.47 3.34 32.20
C GLU A 276 23.74 4.70 31.54
N GLY A 277 24.88 4.85 30.85
CA GLY A 277 25.27 6.06 30.13
C GLY A 277 24.32 6.42 28.96
N ALA A 278 23.58 5.44 28.45
CA ALA A 278 22.56 5.67 27.43
C ALA A 278 21.29 6.37 27.97
N ASN A 279 21.05 6.36 29.29
CA ASN A 279 19.80 6.84 29.89
C ASN A 279 19.70 8.37 29.95
N ARG A 280 20.81 9.09 29.65
CA ARG A 280 20.76 10.57 29.67
C ARG A 280 19.82 11.10 28.57
N LYS A 281 19.14 12.19 28.85
CA LYS A 281 18.14 12.80 27.97
C LYS A 281 18.83 13.51 26.79
N VAL A 282 18.66 12.98 25.59
CA VAL A 282 19.04 13.61 24.31
C VAL A 282 17.78 13.88 23.50
N LYS A 283 17.67 15.08 22.92
CA LYS A 283 16.45 15.49 22.24
C LYS A 283 16.22 14.83 20.89
N GLY A 284 17.30 14.50 20.17
CA GLY A 284 17.25 13.93 18.82
C GLY A 284 17.63 12.46 18.81
N THR A 285 16.86 11.64 18.08
CA THR A 285 17.25 10.28 17.73
C THR A 285 17.12 10.12 16.22
N ILE A 286 18.18 9.66 15.55
CA ILE A 286 18.22 9.40 14.12
C ILE A 286 18.55 7.93 13.85
N HIS A 287 18.14 7.43 12.70
CA HIS A 287 18.50 6.11 12.22
C HIS A 287 19.71 6.20 11.27
N TRP A 288 20.33 5.09 11.03
CA TRP A 288 21.58 4.99 10.29
C TRP A 288 21.77 3.59 9.72
N VAL A 289 22.66 3.43 8.73
CA VAL A 289 23.23 2.14 8.31
C VAL A 289 24.74 2.30 8.15
N SER A 290 25.51 1.22 8.38
CA SER A 290 26.96 1.22 8.18
C SER A 290 27.31 1.34 6.70
N CYS A 291 28.27 2.18 6.32
CA CYS A 291 28.69 2.34 4.93
C CYS A 291 29.20 1.03 4.32
N ASP A 292 30.00 0.26 5.06
CA ASP A 292 30.62 -0.97 4.58
C ASP A 292 29.74 -2.22 4.74
N HIS A 293 28.66 -2.10 5.53
CA HIS A 293 27.80 -3.22 5.92
C HIS A 293 26.33 -3.00 5.58
N CYS A 294 26.03 -2.12 4.64
CA CYS A 294 24.68 -1.93 4.07
C CYS A 294 24.59 -2.48 2.64
N LEU A 295 23.39 -2.48 2.11
CA LEU A 295 23.09 -2.92 0.76
C LEU A 295 22.43 -1.79 -0.02
N PRO A 296 22.81 -1.57 -1.28
CA PRO A 296 22.09 -0.65 -2.14
C PRO A 296 20.68 -1.16 -2.42
N ALA A 297 19.72 -0.24 -2.55
CA ALA A 297 18.33 -0.59 -2.75
C ALA A 297 17.64 0.38 -3.70
N GLU A 298 16.71 -0.14 -4.48
CA GLU A 298 15.71 0.62 -5.20
C GLU A 298 14.46 0.77 -4.33
N VAL A 299 14.02 2.00 -4.10
CA VAL A 299 12.82 2.28 -3.32
C VAL A 299 11.81 3.00 -4.20
N ARG A 300 10.66 2.37 -4.41
CA ARG A 300 9.54 2.90 -5.19
C ARG A 300 8.53 3.55 -4.28
N ASN A 301 8.39 4.86 -4.38
CA ASN A 301 7.42 5.63 -3.62
C ASN A 301 6.20 5.92 -4.50
N TYR A 302 5.01 5.63 -3.98
CA TYR A 302 3.75 5.76 -4.72
C TYR A 302 2.87 6.85 -4.14
N ALA A 303 2.33 7.68 -5.03
CA ALA A 303 1.22 8.58 -4.76
C ALA A 303 -0.07 8.08 -5.43
N CYS A 304 -1.18 8.80 -5.25
CA CYS A 304 -2.42 8.50 -5.97
C CYS A 304 -2.20 8.64 -7.47
N LEU A 305 -2.73 7.67 -8.24
CA LEU A 305 -2.67 7.70 -9.71
C LEU A 305 -3.49 8.86 -10.31
N TRP A 306 -4.48 9.35 -9.57
CA TRP A 306 -5.41 10.39 -10.00
C TRP A 306 -5.20 11.69 -9.22
N THR A 307 -5.27 12.81 -9.92
CA THR A 307 -5.13 14.16 -9.34
C THR A 307 -6.43 14.71 -8.77
N CYS A 308 -7.58 14.15 -9.14
CA CYS A 308 -8.91 14.60 -8.72
C CYS A 308 -9.58 13.64 -7.74
N GLU A 309 -10.44 14.20 -6.89
CA GLU A 309 -11.10 13.45 -5.81
C GLU A 309 -12.05 12.36 -6.34
N ASN A 310 -12.82 12.65 -7.40
CA ASN A 310 -13.72 11.69 -8.03
C ASN A 310 -13.37 11.51 -9.51
N PRO A 311 -12.42 10.60 -9.85
CA PRO A 311 -11.97 10.41 -11.22
C PRO A 311 -13.10 9.95 -12.16
N ARG A 312 -14.07 9.15 -11.66
CA ARG A 312 -15.19 8.67 -12.49
C ARG A 312 -16.04 9.80 -13.04
N ASP A 313 -16.41 10.73 -12.17
CA ASP A 313 -17.29 11.83 -12.56
C ASP A 313 -16.53 12.89 -13.34
N ALA A 314 -15.27 13.17 -12.99
CA ALA A 314 -14.42 14.08 -13.71
C ALA A 314 -14.15 13.63 -15.16
N ILE A 315 -13.82 12.36 -15.36
CA ILE A 315 -13.61 11.76 -16.69
C ILE A 315 -14.90 11.86 -17.51
N LYS A 316 -16.05 11.48 -16.92
CA LYS A 316 -17.33 11.53 -17.62
C LYS A 316 -17.71 12.95 -18.03
N GLN A 317 -17.54 13.92 -17.15
CA GLN A 317 -17.78 15.32 -17.46
C GLN A 317 -16.89 15.78 -18.62
N TYR A 318 -15.60 15.45 -18.58
CA TYR A 318 -14.66 15.80 -19.64
C TYR A 318 -15.01 15.14 -20.99
N GLU A 319 -15.47 13.87 -20.97
CA GLU A 319 -16.00 13.18 -22.17
C GLU A 319 -17.17 13.91 -22.80
N ASP A 320 -18.11 14.37 -21.96
CA ASP A 320 -19.33 15.06 -22.42
C ASP A 320 -19.04 16.48 -22.94
N GLU A 321 -18.08 17.19 -22.34
CA GLU A 321 -17.69 18.55 -22.72
C GLU A 321 -16.82 18.60 -23.99
N HIS A 322 -15.92 17.62 -24.18
CA HIS A 322 -14.92 17.67 -25.26
C HIS A 322 -15.16 16.64 -26.38
N GLY A 323 -16.13 15.73 -26.22
CA GLY A 323 -16.43 14.70 -27.22
C GLY A 323 -15.36 13.61 -27.35
N VAL A 324 -14.38 13.57 -26.46
CA VAL A 324 -13.31 12.55 -26.43
C VAL A 324 -13.73 11.35 -25.58
N ARG A 325 -13.07 10.21 -25.74
CA ARG A 325 -13.41 8.97 -25.04
C ARG A 325 -12.15 8.18 -24.65
N GLY A 326 -12.33 7.30 -23.67
CA GLY A 326 -11.29 6.33 -23.28
C GLY A 326 -10.07 7.01 -22.66
N ILE A 327 -8.85 6.63 -23.09
CA ILE A 327 -7.61 7.11 -22.45
C ILE A 327 -7.42 8.62 -22.63
N GLU A 328 -7.84 9.19 -23.75
CA GLU A 328 -7.74 10.65 -23.99
C GLU A 328 -8.54 11.46 -22.98
N ALA A 329 -9.70 10.94 -22.55
CA ALA A 329 -10.49 11.57 -21.50
C ALA A 329 -9.88 11.41 -20.10
N MET A 330 -9.03 10.42 -19.89
CA MET A 330 -8.37 10.14 -18.60
C MET A 330 -7.07 10.94 -18.41
N ARG A 331 -6.31 11.18 -19.49
CA ARG A 331 -4.97 11.81 -19.45
C ARG A 331 -4.91 13.10 -18.62
N PRO A 332 -5.88 14.03 -18.68
CA PRO A 332 -5.81 15.28 -17.90
C PRO A 332 -5.84 15.06 -16.37
N PHE A 333 -6.33 13.93 -15.93
CA PHE A 333 -6.50 13.59 -14.50
C PHE A 333 -5.47 12.61 -13.98
N LEU A 334 -4.56 12.13 -14.84
CA LEU A 334 -3.47 11.25 -14.40
C LEU A 334 -2.40 12.07 -13.67
N ASN A 335 -1.89 11.53 -12.59
CA ASN A 335 -0.79 12.11 -11.83
C ASN A 335 0.56 11.63 -12.44
N PRO A 336 1.33 12.51 -13.10
CA PRO A 336 2.63 12.13 -13.65
C PRO A 336 3.63 11.71 -12.57
N ASP A 337 3.47 12.23 -11.35
CA ASP A 337 4.32 11.94 -10.19
C ASP A 337 3.76 10.83 -9.30
N SER A 338 2.89 9.96 -9.85
CA SER A 338 2.29 8.84 -9.11
C SER A 338 3.28 7.76 -8.69
N ILE A 339 4.48 7.76 -9.25
CA ILE A 339 5.60 6.90 -8.87
C ILE A 339 6.90 7.71 -8.90
N HIS A 340 7.68 7.60 -7.83
CA HIS A 340 9.05 8.11 -7.75
C HIS A 340 9.99 6.97 -7.37
N VAL A 341 10.95 6.66 -8.26
CA VAL A 341 11.93 5.59 -8.05
C VAL A 341 13.22 6.19 -7.53
N ASN A 342 13.64 5.76 -6.35
CA ASN A 342 14.90 6.13 -5.73
C ASN A 342 15.91 4.98 -5.83
N HIS A 343 17.01 5.19 -6.54
CA HIS A 343 18.10 4.22 -6.70
C HIS A 343 19.29 4.50 -5.77
N GLY A 344 19.22 5.54 -4.96
CA GLY A 344 20.30 5.97 -4.06
C GLY A 344 20.13 5.53 -2.61
N ALA A 345 19.17 4.66 -2.30
CA ALA A 345 18.90 4.22 -0.96
C ALA A 345 19.86 3.11 -0.49
N PHE A 346 20.09 3.06 0.82
CA PHE A 346 20.83 1.97 1.49
C PHE A 346 20.00 1.37 2.60
N VAL A 347 20.08 0.04 2.74
CA VAL A 347 19.36 -0.74 3.76
C VAL A 347 20.31 -1.66 4.51
N GLU A 348 19.98 -2.03 5.72
CA GLU A 348 20.74 -3.01 6.50
C GLU A 348 20.70 -4.41 5.88
N LYS A 349 21.73 -5.23 6.10
CA LYS A 349 21.87 -6.56 5.50
C LYS A 349 20.80 -7.55 5.90
N TYR A 350 20.19 -7.39 7.08
CA TYR A 350 19.15 -8.29 7.58
C TYR A 350 18.00 -8.49 6.58
N VAL A 351 17.69 -7.47 5.76
CA VAL A 351 16.61 -7.55 4.76
C VAL A 351 16.78 -8.69 3.75
N GLN A 352 18.03 -9.16 3.49
CA GLN A 352 18.27 -10.29 2.59
C GLN A 352 17.79 -11.63 3.15
N THR A 353 17.55 -11.74 4.44
CA THR A 353 17.01 -12.95 5.07
C THR A 353 15.50 -13.05 4.96
N LEU A 354 14.86 -11.97 4.53
CA LEU A 354 13.41 -11.85 4.46
C LEU A 354 12.89 -12.22 3.06
N GLN A 355 11.66 -12.69 2.99
CA GLN A 355 11.05 -13.13 1.74
C GLN A 355 10.33 -11.97 1.02
N PRO A 356 10.11 -12.05 -0.30
CA PRO A 356 9.24 -11.12 -1.00
C PRO A 356 7.86 -10.96 -0.35
N LEU A 357 7.28 -9.78 -0.44
CA LEU A 357 6.04 -9.37 0.22
C LEU A 357 6.11 -9.30 1.75
N HIS A 358 7.29 -9.39 2.35
CA HIS A 358 7.46 -9.16 3.79
C HIS A 358 7.20 -7.69 4.13
N TYR A 359 6.40 -7.44 5.18
CA TYR A 359 6.06 -6.09 5.64
C TYR A 359 7.18 -5.51 6.49
N LEU A 360 7.63 -4.33 6.10
CA LEU A 360 8.71 -3.61 6.76
C LEU A 360 8.25 -2.25 7.26
N GLN A 361 8.82 -1.80 8.35
CA GLN A 361 8.86 -0.40 8.69
C GLN A 361 10.29 0.11 8.54
N PHE A 362 10.54 0.94 7.54
CA PHE A 362 11.76 1.74 7.51
C PHE A 362 11.70 2.74 8.66
N THR A 363 12.58 2.54 9.62
CA THR A 363 12.59 3.27 10.89
C THR A 363 12.48 4.77 10.66
N ARG A 364 11.48 5.42 11.27
CA ARG A 364 11.18 6.86 11.17
C ARG A 364 10.73 7.36 9.78
N THR A 365 10.66 6.50 8.77
CA THR A 365 10.36 6.87 7.38
C THR A 365 8.95 6.50 6.97
N GLY A 366 8.61 5.21 6.97
CA GLY A 366 7.31 4.72 6.51
C GLY A 366 7.19 3.21 6.56
N TYR A 367 6.07 2.70 6.04
CA TYR A 367 5.88 1.27 5.85
C TYR A 367 6.15 0.91 4.40
N TYR A 368 6.83 -0.19 4.21
CA TYR A 368 7.27 -0.72 2.93
C TYR A 368 7.08 -2.24 2.88
N ASN A 369 7.20 -2.81 1.71
CA ASN A 369 7.34 -4.25 1.56
C ASN A 369 8.40 -4.57 0.49
N ILE A 370 8.92 -5.79 0.54
CA ILE A 370 9.86 -6.30 -0.46
C ILE A 370 9.07 -6.63 -1.72
N ASP A 371 9.44 -6.01 -2.85
CA ASP A 371 8.78 -6.28 -4.14
C ASP A 371 9.04 -7.72 -4.60
N PRO A 372 8.06 -8.41 -5.23
CA PRO A 372 8.26 -9.75 -5.78
C PRO A 372 9.39 -9.87 -6.82
N ASP A 373 9.73 -8.78 -7.50
CA ASP A 373 10.83 -8.74 -8.48
C ASP A 373 12.20 -8.52 -7.84
N SER A 374 12.27 -8.41 -6.50
CA SER A 374 13.51 -8.25 -5.75
C SER A 374 14.37 -9.49 -5.84
N THR A 375 15.66 -9.31 -6.08
CA THR A 375 16.69 -10.37 -6.05
C THR A 375 17.76 -10.03 -5.02
N PRO A 376 18.61 -10.98 -4.59
CA PRO A 376 19.72 -10.68 -3.71
C PRO A 376 20.68 -9.60 -4.21
N GLU A 377 20.81 -9.46 -5.54
CA GLU A 377 21.68 -8.49 -6.20
C GLU A 377 20.97 -7.16 -6.50
N HIS A 378 19.64 -7.16 -6.48
CA HIS A 378 18.83 -5.97 -6.73
C HIS A 378 17.61 -5.95 -5.82
N LEU A 379 17.78 -5.35 -4.66
CA LEU A 379 16.72 -5.20 -3.68
C LEU A 379 15.75 -4.09 -4.08
N ILE A 380 14.46 -4.40 -4.12
CA ILE A 380 13.38 -3.48 -4.50
C ILE A 380 12.35 -3.41 -3.38
N PHE A 381 12.01 -2.20 -2.96
CA PHE A 381 11.01 -1.96 -1.92
C PHE A 381 9.90 -1.05 -2.43
N ASN A 382 8.67 -1.43 -2.12
CA ASN A 382 7.47 -0.64 -2.44
C ASN A 382 6.99 0.11 -1.21
N SER A 383 6.77 1.42 -1.32
CA SER A 383 6.14 2.19 -0.25
C SER A 383 4.67 1.80 -0.09
N THR A 384 4.26 1.50 1.12
CA THR A 384 2.87 1.14 1.45
C THR A 384 2.10 2.36 1.94
N VAL A 385 2.43 2.86 3.13
CA VAL A 385 1.86 4.07 3.74
C VAL A 385 2.90 4.79 4.60
N SER A 386 2.73 6.10 4.77
CA SER A 386 3.55 6.91 5.69
C SER A 386 3.29 6.57 7.16
N LEU A 387 4.23 6.90 8.07
CA LEU A 387 4.04 6.69 9.53
C LEU A 387 2.92 7.52 10.13
N LYS A 388 2.66 8.67 9.56
CA LYS A 388 1.61 9.60 10.00
C LYS A 388 0.74 9.93 8.81
N GLU A 389 -0.49 10.30 9.11
CA GLU A 389 -1.38 10.81 8.08
C GLU A 389 -0.77 12.06 7.42
N ASP A 390 -0.61 12.00 6.09
CA ASP A 390 -0.14 13.14 5.34
C ASP A 390 -1.22 14.22 5.36
N LYS A 391 -0.87 15.36 5.90
CA LYS A 391 -1.69 16.56 5.74
C LYS A 391 -1.49 17.02 4.30
N HIS A 392 -2.40 16.64 3.42
CA HIS A 392 -2.43 17.23 2.09
C HIS A 392 -2.51 18.76 2.24
N LYS A 393 -1.47 19.42 1.76
CA LYS A 393 -1.47 20.88 1.57
C LYS A 393 -2.26 21.22 0.32
#